data_860b7128bd53eb7ed92edb73f5a47820
#
_entry.id   860b7128bd53eb7ed92edb73f5a47820
#
_cell.length_a   1.000
_cell.length_b   1.000
_cell.length_c   1.000
_cell.angle_alpha   90.00
_cell.angle_beta   90.00
_cell.angle_gamma   90.00
#
_symmetry.space_group_name_H-M   'P 1'
#
loop_
_entity.id
_entity.type
_entity.pdbx_description
1 polymer ?
#
loop_
_entity_poly.entity_id
_entity_poly.type
_entity_poly.pdbx_seq_one_letter_code
_entity_poly.pdbx_strand_id
1 'polypeptide(L)'
;MKKFSIFVVVLCLILFNIICYGVLSYDSLVIDTKVYSFITNNIMNDGLTPILKAITELGGVAFTVLAGVLIFMFCKKNRWFITIDLVGVTLVNQVIKHIIRRPRPNVLRLVEESGYSFPSGHSMVSMAFYGIIIYLVYKNVSNKYLKWILIILLSLLILSIGFSRIYVGVHYFTDVAGGFLLGLAYLIIYINIYNKRIGKNEE
;
A
#
# COMPACT_ATOMS: atom_id res chain seq x y z
N MET A 1 -16.84 0.15 -15.24
CA MET A 1 -15.45 -0.37 -15.27
C MET A 1 -15.20 -1.05 -16.62
N LYS A 2 -13.99 -0.86 -17.18
CA LYS A 2 -13.55 -1.65 -18.37
C LYS A 2 -13.40 -3.12 -17.95
N LYS A 3 -13.66 -4.08 -18.86
CA LYS A 3 -13.56 -5.54 -18.59
C LYS A 3 -12.21 -5.91 -17.94
N PHE A 4 -11.12 -5.33 -18.40
CA PHE A 4 -9.78 -5.54 -17.85
C PHE A 4 -9.67 -5.09 -16.37
N SER A 5 -10.23 -3.92 -16.01
CA SER A 5 -10.22 -3.45 -14.61
C SER A 5 -10.99 -4.39 -13.68
N ILE A 6 -12.12 -4.96 -14.16
CA ILE A 6 -12.89 -5.95 -13.39
C ILE A 6 -12.04 -7.21 -13.18
N PHE A 7 -11.40 -7.70 -14.22
CA PHE A 7 -10.54 -8.89 -14.13
C PHE A 7 -9.42 -8.69 -13.09
N VAL A 8 -8.70 -7.55 -13.13
CA VAL A 8 -7.62 -7.27 -12.17
C VAL A 8 -8.16 -7.20 -10.74
N VAL A 9 -9.28 -6.54 -10.50
CA VAL A 9 -9.89 -6.46 -9.16
C VAL A 9 -10.27 -7.85 -8.65
N VAL A 10 -10.93 -8.66 -9.48
CA VAL A 10 -11.33 -10.03 -9.11
C VAL A 10 -10.09 -10.89 -8.80
N LEU A 11 -9.05 -10.81 -9.62
CA LEU A 11 -7.79 -11.52 -9.39
C LEU A 11 -7.14 -11.10 -8.06
N CYS A 12 -7.04 -9.78 -7.78
CA CYS A 12 -6.51 -9.27 -6.53
C CYS A 12 -7.30 -9.79 -5.32
N LEU A 13 -8.64 -9.80 -5.41
CA LEU A 13 -9.49 -10.29 -4.33
C LEU A 13 -9.37 -11.81 -4.14
N ILE A 14 -9.26 -12.59 -5.21
CA ILE A 14 -9.03 -14.04 -5.11
C ILE A 14 -7.69 -14.31 -4.41
N LEU A 15 -6.60 -13.68 -4.86
CA LEU A 15 -5.28 -13.85 -4.27
C LEU A 15 -5.25 -13.39 -2.81
N PHE A 16 -5.90 -12.26 -2.50
CA PHE A 16 -6.04 -11.78 -1.13
C PHE A 16 -6.76 -12.80 -0.24
N ASN A 17 -7.86 -13.39 -0.72
CA ASN A 17 -8.61 -14.41 0.05
C ASN A 17 -7.80 -15.69 0.25
N ILE A 18 -6.99 -16.12 -0.72
CA ILE A 18 -6.06 -17.25 -0.56
C ILE A 18 -5.06 -16.97 0.55
N ILE A 19 -4.43 -15.79 0.54
CA ILE A 19 -3.51 -15.38 1.61
C ILE A 19 -4.23 -15.31 2.96
N CYS A 20 -5.41 -14.70 3.00
CA CYS A 20 -6.22 -14.54 4.19
C CYS A 20 -6.58 -15.91 4.82
N TYR A 21 -6.97 -16.87 3.99
CA TYR A 21 -7.23 -18.25 4.44
C TYR A 21 -5.98 -18.88 5.07
N GLY A 22 -4.81 -18.72 4.43
CA GLY A 22 -3.56 -19.21 5.01
C GLY A 22 -3.20 -18.53 6.34
N VAL A 23 -3.38 -17.22 6.42
CA VAL A 23 -3.14 -16.42 7.65
C VAL A 23 -4.07 -16.81 8.80
N LEU A 24 -5.33 -17.16 8.51
CA LEU A 24 -6.30 -17.61 9.52
C LEU A 24 -6.07 -19.06 9.96
N SER A 25 -5.44 -19.87 9.11
CA SER A 25 -5.19 -21.29 9.40
C SER A 25 -3.88 -21.56 10.13
N TYR A 26 -2.91 -20.64 10.04
CA TYR A 26 -1.56 -20.82 10.55
C TYR A 26 -1.03 -19.50 11.14
N ASP A 27 -0.35 -19.54 12.28
CA ASP A 27 0.27 -18.37 12.92
C ASP A 27 1.31 -17.70 12.00
N SER A 28 2.12 -18.51 11.32
CA SER A 28 3.05 -18.04 10.29
C SER A 28 3.09 -19.01 9.12
N LEU A 29 3.16 -18.49 7.90
CA LEU A 29 3.32 -19.29 6.71
C LEU A 29 4.80 -19.57 6.43
N VAL A 30 5.11 -20.73 5.87
CA VAL A 30 6.50 -21.12 5.52
C VAL A 30 7.19 -20.05 4.65
N ILE A 31 6.43 -19.41 3.75
CA ILE A 31 6.97 -18.32 2.90
C ILE A 31 7.38 -17.10 3.73
N ASP A 32 6.66 -16.77 4.80
CA ASP A 32 6.98 -15.63 5.67
C ASP A 32 8.34 -15.82 6.34
N THR A 33 8.57 -17.02 6.90
CA THR A 33 9.83 -17.37 7.54
C THR A 33 10.98 -17.40 6.54
N LYS A 34 10.78 -18.01 5.37
CA LYS A 34 11.82 -18.08 4.32
C LYS A 34 12.24 -16.71 3.82
N VAL A 35 11.27 -15.82 3.54
CA VAL A 35 11.55 -14.46 3.06
C VAL A 35 12.28 -13.66 4.13
N TYR A 36 11.83 -13.70 5.39
CA TYR A 36 12.50 -12.99 6.48
C TYR A 36 13.93 -13.50 6.68
N SER A 37 14.15 -14.83 6.74
CA SER A 37 15.49 -15.40 6.87
C SER A 37 16.40 -15.04 5.69
N PHE A 38 15.88 -15.01 4.46
CA PHE A 38 16.65 -14.58 3.31
C PHE A 38 17.10 -13.12 3.44
N ILE A 39 16.18 -12.22 3.87
CA ILE A 39 16.50 -10.80 4.06
C ILE A 39 17.55 -10.62 5.15
N THR A 40 17.39 -11.27 6.31
CA THR A 40 18.31 -11.11 7.44
C THR A 40 19.69 -11.65 7.14
N ASN A 41 19.80 -12.77 6.42
CA ASN A 41 21.06 -13.43 6.16
C ASN A 41 21.83 -12.84 4.97
N ASN A 42 21.14 -12.20 4.00
CA ASN A 42 21.77 -11.82 2.73
C ASN A 42 21.69 -10.32 2.43
N ILE A 43 20.73 -9.58 3.03
CA ILE A 43 20.45 -8.19 2.65
C ILE A 43 20.66 -7.23 3.82
N MET A 44 20.32 -7.67 5.06
CA MET A 44 20.39 -6.80 6.24
C MET A 44 21.83 -6.39 6.54
N ASN A 45 22.06 -5.08 6.62
CA ASN A 45 23.36 -4.50 6.99
C ASN A 45 23.18 -3.07 7.55
N ASP A 46 24.21 -2.58 8.23
CA ASP A 46 24.18 -1.28 8.93
C ASP A 46 24.01 -0.09 8.00
N GLY A 47 24.49 -0.18 6.75
CA GLY A 47 24.36 0.90 5.75
C GLY A 47 22.96 1.02 5.18
N LEU A 48 22.29 -0.11 4.95
CA LEU A 48 20.94 -0.14 4.37
C LEU A 48 19.83 0.16 5.39
N THR A 49 20.07 -0.21 6.65
CA THR A 49 19.09 -0.07 7.75
C THR A 49 18.57 1.36 7.91
N PRO A 50 19.38 2.43 7.99
CA PRO A 50 18.87 3.80 8.12
C PRO A 50 18.09 4.24 6.88
N ILE A 51 18.48 3.80 5.69
CA ILE A 51 17.78 4.12 4.44
C ILE A 51 16.37 3.53 4.44
N LEU A 52 16.23 2.24 4.79
CA LEU A 52 14.94 1.58 4.82
C LEU A 52 14.05 2.08 5.98
N LYS A 53 14.65 2.51 7.10
CA LYS A 53 13.93 3.23 8.16
C LYS A 53 13.39 4.57 7.67
N ALA A 54 14.14 5.34 6.88
CA ALA A 54 13.66 6.58 6.30
C ALA A 54 12.57 6.34 5.22
N ILE A 55 12.74 5.32 4.38
CA ILE A 55 11.76 4.96 3.36
C ILE A 55 10.43 4.52 3.99
N THR A 56 10.46 3.76 5.09
CA THR A 56 9.22 3.31 5.74
C THR A 56 8.38 4.47 6.27
N GLU A 57 9.00 5.58 6.71
CA GLU A 57 8.27 6.76 7.18
C GLU A 57 7.37 7.37 6.10
N LEU A 58 7.77 7.27 4.81
CA LEU A 58 6.96 7.76 3.69
C LEU A 58 5.64 7.00 3.49
N GLY A 59 5.51 5.80 4.07
CA GLY A 59 4.25 5.04 4.14
C GLY A 59 3.57 5.13 5.50
N GLY A 60 4.17 5.82 6.47
CA GLY A 60 3.68 5.95 7.83
C GLY A 60 2.46 6.87 7.95
N VAL A 61 1.71 6.72 9.05
CA VAL A 61 0.49 7.51 9.31
C VAL A 61 0.82 9.00 9.40
N ALA A 62 1.89 9.37 10.11
CA ALA A 62 2.27 10.78 10.28
C ALA A 62 2.54 11.47 8.94
N PHE A 63 3.35 10.82 8.07
CA PHE A 63 3.66 11.35 6.75
C PHE A 63 2.42 11.44 5.86
N THR A 64 1.62 10.38 5.79
CA THR A 64 0.44 10.34 4.91
C THR A 64 -0.64 11.32 5.33
N VAL A 65 -0.84 11.53 6.65
CA VAL A 65 -1.73 12.57 7.18
C VAL A 65 -1.21 13.96 6.83
N LEU A 66 0.07 14.24 7.09
CA LEU A 66 0.69 15.53 6.76
C LEU A 66 0.58 15.81 5.24
N ALA A 67 0.94 14.86 4.41
CA ALA A 67 0.82 14.96 2.95
C ALA A 67 -0.64 15.19 2.52
N GLY A 68 -1.59 14.48 3.11
CA GLY A 68 -3.02 14.66 2.87
C GLY A 68 -3.51 16.07 3.22
N VAL A 69 -3.08 16.61 4.37
CA VAL A 69 -3.40 17.98 4.81
C VAL A 69 -2.80 19.02 3.84
N LEU A 70 -1.52 18.86 3.48
CA LEU A 70 -0.86 19.78 2.54
C LEU A 70 -1.53 19.75 1.16
N ILE A 71 -1.86 18.57 0.65
CA ILE A 71 -2.60 18.42 -0.61
C ILE A 71 -3.97 19.08 -0.51
N PHE A 72 -4.69 18.87 0.59
CA PHE A 72 -6.02 19.48 0.81
C PHE A 72 -5.95 21.02 0.82
N MET A 73 -4.92 21.59 1.42
CA MET A 73 -4.73 23.05 1.50
C MET A 73 -4.31 23.66 0.15
N PHE A 74 -3.39 23.03 -0.55
CA PHE A 74 -2.73 23.63 -1.72
C PHE A 74 -3.22 23.11 -3.08
N CYS A 75 -3.73 21.88 -3.18
CA CYS A 75 -4.19 21.28 -4.44
C CYS A 75 -5.71 21.43 -4.63
N LYS A 76 -6.18 22.63 -5.02
CA LYS A 76 -7.62 22.93 -5.17
C LYS A 76 -8.41 21.94 -6.04
N LYS A 77 -7.82 21.48 -7.16
CA LYS A 77 -8.51 20.65 -8.17
C LYS A 77 -8.79 19.21 -7.71
N ASN A 78 -7.85 18.57 -7.02
CA ASN A 78 -7.92 17.12 -6.72
C ASN A 78 -7.98 16.82 -5.21
N ARG A 79 -8.09 17.84 -4.36
CA ARG A 79 -8.00 17.67 -2.90
C ARG A 79 -8.98 16.64 -2.34
N TRP A 80 -10.24 16.72 -2.71
CA TRP A 80 -11.27 15.80 -2.23
C TRP A 80 -11.05 14.38 -2.76
N PHE A 81 -10.60 14.26 -4.01
CA PHE A 81 -10.29 12.96 -4.61
C PHE A 81 -9.19 12.22 -3.83
N ILE A 82 -8.11 12.91 -3.47
CA ILE A 82 -6.99 12.30 -2.73
C ILE A 82 -7.37 12.09 -1.25
N THR A 83 -8.03 13.06 -0.61
CA THR A 83 -8.38 12.96 0.80
C THR A 83 -9.39 11.83 1.07
N ILE A 84 -10.44 11.71 0.25
CA ILE A 84 -11.44 10.64 0.40
C ILE A 84 -10.80 9.26 0.16
N ASP A 85 -9.87 9.14 -0.79
CA ASP A 85 -9.11 7.92 -1.01
C ASP A 85 -8.31 7.54 0.24
N LEU A 86 -7.54 8.48 0.78
CA LEU A 86 -6.67 8.26 1.92
C LEU A 86 -7.45 7.85 3.18
N VAL A 87 -8.55 8.54 3.47
CA VAL A 87 -9.44 8.21 4.58
C VAL A 87 -10.09 6.84 4.35
N GLY A 88 -10.61 6.59 3.16
CA GLY A 88 -11.31 5.35 2.83
C GLY A 88 -10.38 4.12 2.90
N VAL A 89 -9.18 4.18 2.32
CA VAL A 89 -8.22 3.07 2.38
C VAL A 89 -7.78 2.79 3.80
N THR A 90 -7.57 3.83 4.61
CA THR A 90 -7.20 3.69 6.02
C THR A 90 -8.31 3.01 6.82
N LEU A 91 -9.57 3.42 6.64
CA LEU A 91 -10.71 2.79 7.29
C LEU A 91 -10.86 1.32 6.91
N VAL A 92 -10.77 0.99 5.62
CA VAL A 92 -10.83 -0.40 5.15
C VAL A 92 -9.70 -1.23 5.76
N ASN A 93 -8.46 -0.70 5.81
CA ASN A 93 -7.35 -1.39 6.45
C ASN A 93 -7.61 -1.68 7.92
N GLN A 94 -8.09 -0.68 8.69
CA GLN A 94 -8.37 -0.85 10.11
C GLN A 94 -9.49 -1.86 10.38
N VAL A 95 -10.57 -1.82 9.60
CA VAL A 95 -11.66 -2.79 9.72
C VAL A 95 -11.14 -4.21 9.54
N ILE A 96 -10.36 -4.47 8.47
CA ILE A 96 -9.83 -5.82 8.21
C ILE A 96 -8.84 -6.26 9.27
N LYS A 97 -7.96 -5.37 9.75
CA LYS A 97 -7.06 -5.66 10.87
C LYS A 97 -7.80 -6.14 12.11
N HIS A 98 -8.91 -5.50 12.47
CA HIS A 98 -9.71 -5.87 13.64
C HIS A 98 -10.54 -7.12 13.43
N ILE A 99 -10.84 -7.51 12.19
CA ILE A 99 -11.49 -8.79 11.87
C ILE A 99 -10.49 -9.94 11.96
N ILE A 100 -9.32 -9.82 11.29
CA ILE A 100 -8.34 -10.90 11.17
C ILE A 100 -7.50 -11.08 12.43
N ARG A 101 -7.12 -10.00 13.10
CA ARG A 101 -6.38 -9.96 14.38
C ARG A 101 -5.06 -10.75 14.38
N ARG A 102 -4.36 -10.82 13.25
CA ARG A 102 -3.08 -11.52 13.17
C ARG A 102 -2.04 -10.89 14.10
N PRO A 103 -1.34 -11.66 14.95
CA PRO A 103 -0.22 -11.14 15.74
C PRO A 103 0.94 -10.74 14.82
N ARG A 104 1.77 -9.81 15.28
CA ARG A 104 2.98 -9.41 14.54
C ARG A 104 4.09 -10.44 14.66
N PRO A 105 5.08 -10.45 13.73
CA PRO A 105 6.23 -11.34 13.81
C PRO A 105 6.94 -11.24 15.17
N ASN A 106 7.29 -12.40 15.73
CA ASN A 106 8.12 -12.49 16.93
C ASN A 106 9.59 -12.64 16.51
N VAL A 107 10.17 -11.57 15.96
CA VAL A 107 11.53 -11.48 15.46
C VAL A 107 12.17 -10.17 15.93
N LEU A 108 13.45 -9.97 15.63
CA LEU A 108 14.12 -8.69 15.90
C LEU A 108 13.40 -7.56 15.14
N ARG A 109 12.82 -6.63 15.88
CA ARG A 109 12.15 -5.44 15.32
C ARG A 109 13.08 -4.25 15.41
N LEU A 110 13.33 -3.62 14.28
CA LEU A 110 14.19 -2.43 14.18
C LEU A 110 13.42 -1.12 14.41
N VAL A 111 12.09 -1.19 14.47
CA VAL A 111 11.17 -0.09 14.81
C VAL A 111 10.03 -0.63 15.67
N GLU A 112 9.43 0.24 16.47
CA GLU A 112 8.27 -0.11 17.26
C GLU A 112 6.98 0.05 16.45
N GLU A 113 6.10 -0.93 16.56
CA GLU A 113 4.78 -0.93 15.96
C GLU A 113 3.78 -1.67 16.83
N SER A 114 2.61 -1.09 17.01
CA SER A 114 1.51 -1.66 17.79
C SER A 114 0.39 -2.22 16.93
N GLY A 115 -0.56 -2.90 17.56
CA GLY A 115 -1.75 -3.44 16.91
C GLY A 115 -1.49 -4.65 16.01
N TYR A 116 -2.50 -5.01 15.21
CA TYR A 116 -2.49 -6.23 14.39
C TYR A 116 -1.62 -6.11 13.13
N SER A 117 -1.12 -7.27 12.66
CA SER A 117 -0.19 -7.34 11.56
C SER A 117 -0.86 -7.29 10.18
N PHE A 118 -1.89 -8.12 9.95
CA PHE A 118 -2.51 -8.32 8.63
C PHE A 118 -3.77 -7.46 8.41
N PRO A 119 -3.93 -6.88 7.21
CA PRO A 119 -2.90 -6.63 6.19
C PRO A 119 -2.00 -5.44 6.57
N SER A 120 -0.80 -5.34 5.97
CA SER A 120 0.12 -4.22 6.22
C SER A 120 -0.50 -2.88 5.83
N GLY A 121 -0.65 -1.98 6.82
CA GLY A 121 -1.20 -0.63 6.59
C GLY A 121 -0.33 0.22 5.69
N HIS A 122 1.00 0.23 5.92
CA HIS A 122 1.96 0.93 5.08
C HIS A 122 1.88 0.49 3.61
N SER A 123 1.77 -0.82 3.36
CA SER A 123 1.66 -1.36 1.99
C SER A 123 0.33 -0.98 1.34
N MET A 124 -0.77 -1.10 2.06
CA MET A 124 -2.11 -0.82 1.53
C MET A 124 -2.31 0.67 1.26
N VAL A 125 -1.94 1.53 2.23
CA VAL A 125 -2.07 2.99 2.11
C VAL A 125 -1.12 3.54 1.06
N SER A 126 0.15 3.09 1.00
CA SER A 126 1.08 3.54 -0.04
C SER A 126 0.62 3.14 -1.45
N MET A 127 0.05 1.95 -1.62
CA MET A 127 -0.52 1.51 -2.91
C MET A 127 -1.67 2.42 -3.35
N ALA A 128 -2.57 2.80 -2.46
CA ALA A 128 -3.68 3.70 -2.79
C ALA A 128 -3.19 5.14 -3.00
N PHE A 129 -2.46 5.70 -2.05
CA PHE A 129 -2.03 7.10 -2.07
C PHE A 129 -1.08 7.42 -3.23
N TYR A 130 0.05 6.69 -3.35
CA TYR A 130 0.95 6.91 -4.47
C TYR A 130 0.36 6.41 -5.79
N GLY A 131 -0.51 5.41 -5.75
CA GLY A 131 -1.25 4.93 -6.91
C GLY A 131 -2.20 5.97 -7.49
N ILE A 132 -2.88 6.77 -6.67
CA ILE A 132 -3.65 7.94 -7.16
C ILE A 132 -2.73 9.00 -7.76
N ILE A 133 -1.56 9.25 -7.15
CA ILE A 133 -0.58 10.19 -7.72
C ILE A 133 -0.10 9.68 -9.10
N ILE A 134 0.19 8.38 -9.23
CA ILE A 134 0.52 7.74 -10.52
C ILE A 134 -0.61 7.96 -11.54
N TYR A 135 -1.86 7.74 -11.16
CA TYR A 135 -3.01 7.98 -12.02
C TYR A 135 -3.10 9.44 -12.50
N LEU A 136 -2.89 10.41 -11.59
CA LEU A 136 -2.90 11.83 -11.93
C LEU A 136 -1.71 12.23 -12.82
N VAL A 137 -0.52 11.69 -12.58
CA VAL A 137 0.66 11.86 -13.44
C VAL A 137 0.38 11.31 -14.84
N TYR A 138 -0.17 10.10 -14.94
CA TYR A 138 -0.53 9.50 -16.21
C TYR A 138 -1.52 10.38 -17.01
N LYS A 139 -2.52 10.95 -16.32
CA LYS A 139 -3.59 11.74 -16.94
C LYS A 139 -3.15 13.17 -17.31
N ASN A 140 -2.31 13.81 -16.50
CA ASN A 140 -2.07 15.27 -16.62
C ASN A 140 -0.66 15.63 -17.13
N VAL A 141 0.34 14.76 -17.03
CA VAL A 141 1.70 15.06 -17.50
C VAL A 141 1.79 14.79 -19.00
N SER A 142 2.04 15.84 -19.78
CA SER A 142 2.12 15.76 -21.26
C SER A 142 3.46 15.19 -21.74
N ASN A 143 4.57 15.56 -21.10
CA ASN A 143 5.89 15.07 -21.46
C ASN A 143 6.00 13.56 -21.20
N LYS A 144 6.17 12.77 -22.28
CA LYS A 144 6.19 11.31 -22.22
C LYS A 144 7.32 10.75 -21.34
N TYR A 145 8.53 11.33 -21.45
CA TYR A 145 9.68 10.83 -20.68
C TYR A 145 9.50 11.13 -19.20
N LEU A 146 9.16 12.37 -18.84
CA LEU A 146 8.89 12.74 -17.44
C LEU A 146 7.75 11.91 -16.84
N LYS A 147 6.68 11.68 -17.58
CA LYS A 147 5.56 10.84 -17.17
C LYS A 147 6.02 9.45 -16.72
N TRP A 148 6.77 8.75 -17.58
CA TRP A 148 7.21 7.39 -17.27
C TRP A 148 8.26 7.34 -16.17
N ILE A 149 9.18 8.32 -16.10
CA ILE A 149 10.12 8.43 -14.99
C ILE A 149 9.38 8.56 -13.67
N LEU A 150 8.41 9.46 -13.57
CA LEU A 150 7.62 9.65 -12.33
C LEU A 150 6.82 8.39 -11.95
N ILE A 151 6.20 7.72 -12.93
CA ILE A 151 5.45 6.47 -12.69
C ILE A 151 6.39 5.39 -12.15
N ILE A 152 7.56 5.21 -12.76
CA ILE A 152 8.54 4.21 -12.32
C ILE A 152 9.03 4.52 -10.90
N LEU A 153 9.43 5.76 -10.63
CA LEU A 153 9.92 6.18 -9.31
C LEU A 153 8.87 5.98 -8.21
N LEU A 154 7.62 6.37 -8.47
CA LEU A 154 6.52 6.16 -7.51
C LEU A 154 6.21 4.67 -7.30
N SER A 155 6.26 3.87 -8.37
CA SER A 155 6.06 2.42 -8.27
C SER A 155 7.17 1.75 -7.46
N LEU A 156 8.42 2.14 -7.69
CA LEU A 156 9.56 1.67 -6.89
C LEU A 156 9.44 2.09 -5.42
N LEU A 157 8.96 3.31 -5.15
CA LEU A 157 8.71 3.79 -3.79
C LEU A 157 7.66 2.92 -3.07
N ILE A 158 6.53 2.62 -3.73
CA ILE A 158 5.49 1.72 -3.18
C ILE A 158 6.10 0.37 -2.78
N LEU A 159 6.86 -0.25 -3.70
CA LEU A 159 7.50 -1.54 -3.44
C LEU A 159 8.54 -1.47 -2.33
N SER A 160 9.34 -0.39 -2.30
CA SER A 160 10.36 -0.17 -1.26
C SER A 160 9.75 0.04 0.12
N ILE A 161 8.61 0.75 0.22
CA ILE A 161 7.86 0.89 1.47
C ILE A 161 7.40 -0.48 1.96
N GLY A 162 6.79 -1.31 1.10
CA GLY A 162 6.38 -2.65 1.50
C GLY A 162 7.56 -3.55 1.90
N PHE A 163 8.64 -3.54 1.13
CA PHE A 163 9.86 -4.28 1.44
C PHE A 163 10.45 -3.87 2.80
N SER A 164 10.49 -2.56 3.07
CA SER A 164 11.01 -2.04 4.34
C SER A 164 10.28 -2.61 5.55
N ARG A 165 8.96 -2.91 5.45
CA ARG A 165 8.17 -3.46 6.57
C ARG A 165 8.59 -4.88 6.97
N ILE A 166 9.02 -5.67 5.98
CA ILE A 166 9.57 -7.00 6.23
C ILE A 166 10.98 -6.88 6.80
N TYR A 167 11.79 -6.00 6.20
CA TYR A 167 13.16 -5.74 6.62
C TYR A 167 13.26 -5.29 8.09
N VAL A 168 12.42 -4.34 8.50
CA VAL A 168 12.41 -3.86 9.90
C VAL A 168 11.71 -4.81 10.88
N GLY A 169 11.24 -5.98 10.43
CA GLY A 169 10.74 -7.08 11.26
C GLY A 169 9.34 -6.87 11.86
N VAL A 170 8.53 -5.94 11.33
CA VAL A 170 7.21 -5.62 11.89
C VAL A 170 6.03 -6.23 11.15
N HIS A 171 6.25 -6.73 9.93
CA HIS A 171 5.24 -7.41 9.12
C HIS A 171 5.81 -8.67 8.45
N TYR A 172 4.96 -9.66 8.28
CA TYR A 172 5.23 -10.80 7.43
C TYR A 172 5.18 -10.42 5.94
N PHE A 173 5.84 -11.20 5.09
CA PHE A 173 5.76 -11.04 3.63
C PHE A 173 4.30 -11.08 3.15
N THR A 174 3.49 -12.01 3.69
CA THR A 174 2.08 -12.16 3.32
C THR A 174 1.22 -10.98 3.78
N ASP A 175 1.58 -10.27 4.87
CA ASP A 175 0.90 -9.04 5.27
C ASP A 175 1.11 -7.93 4.21
N VAL A 176 2.34 -7.82 3.71
CA VAL A 176 2.73 -6.84 2.68
C VAL A 176 2.04 -7.16 1.36
N ALA A 177 2.09 -8.42 0.93
CA ALA A 177 1.43 -8.88 -0.29
C ALA A 177 -0.10 -8.67 -0.22
N GLY A 178 -0.73 -9.05 0.90
CA GLY A 178 -2.14 -8.81 1.14
C GLY A 178 -2.50 -7.32 1.13
N GLY A 179 -1.65 -6.48 1.74
CA GLY A 179 -1.79 -5.03 1.71
C GLY A 179 -1.76 -4.45 0.30
N PHE A 180 -0.79 -4.88 -0.53
CA PHE A 180 -0.71 -4.44 -1.93
C PHE A 180 -1.90 -4.91 -2.78
N LEU A 181 -2.31 -6.18 -2.66
CA LEU A 181 -3.44 -6.73 -3.41
C LEU A 181 -4.74 -5.99 -3.08
N LEU A 182 -5.02 -5.80 -1.80
CA LEU A 182 -6.23 -5.12 -1.37
C LEU A 182 -6.18 -3.62 -1.68
N GLY A 183 -5.02 -2.97 -1.51
CA GLY A 183 -4.80 -1.58 -1.88
C GLY A 183 -5.00 -1.33 -3.37
N LEU A 184 -4.50 -2.22 -4.24
CA LEU A 184 -4.69 -2.13 -5.69
C LEU A 184 -6.16 -2.34 -6.09
N ALA A 185 -6.84 -3.35 -5.51
CA ALA A 185 -8.26 -3.57 -5.77
C ALA A 185 -9.09 -2.35 -5.35
N TYR A 186 -8.84 -1.82 -4.14
CA TYR A 186 -9.47 -0.60 -3.64
C TYR A 186 -9.25 0.59 -4.58
N LEU A 187 -7.99 0.86 -4.96
CA LEU A 187 -7.61 1.97 -5.85
C LEU A 187 -8.36 1.90 -7.17
N ILE A 188 -8.39 0.73 -7.82
CA ILE A 188 -9.07 0.56 -9.11
C ILE A 188 -10.57 0.82 -8.98
N ILE A 189 -11.21 0.29 -7.94
CA ILE A 189 -12.63 0.51 -7.66
C ILE A 189 -12.88 2.00 -7.43
N TYR A 190 -12.07 2.64 -6.58
CA TYR A 190 -12.20 4.04 -6.23
C TYR A 190 -12.09 4.97 -7.45
N ILE A 191 -11.05 4.80 -8.29
CA ILE A 191 -10.86 5.58 -9.52
C ILE A 191 -12.06 5.40 -10.46
N ASN A 192 -12.58 4.17 -10.60
CA ASN A 192 -13.72 3.93 -11.49
C ASN A 192 -15.02 4.60 -10.99
N ILE A 193 -15.27 4.58 -9.68
CA ILE A 193 -16.43 5.26 -9.06
C ILE A 193 -16.31 6.76 -9.26
N TYR A 194 -15.14 7.32 -9.01
CA TYR A 194 -14.88 8.75 -9.16
C TYR A 194 -15.10 9.23 -10.61
N ASN A 195 -14.49 8.53 -11.58
CA ASN A 195 -14.65 8.88 -12.99
C ASN A 195 -16.11 8.79 -13.47
N LYS A 196 -16.89 7.83 -12.95
CA LYS A 196 -18.31 7.71 -13.28
C LYS A 196 -19.14 8.88 -12.73
N ARG A 197 -18.77 9.43 -11.56
CA ARG A 197 -19.47 10.58 -10.96
C ARG A 197 -19.14 11.89 -11.69
N ILE A 198 -17.87 12.10 -12.06
CA ILE A 198 -17.48 13.31 -12.80
C ILE A 198 -18.12 13.32 -14.19
N GLY A 199 -18.07 12.20 -14.94
CA GLY A 199 -18.68 12.12 -16.26
C GLY A 199 -20.21 12.35 -16.28
N LYS A 200 -20.90 12.15 -15.13
CA LYS A 200 -22.32 12.49 -14.99
C LYS A 200 -22.59 13.97 -14.69
N ASN A 201 -21.59 14.72 -14.25
CA ASN A 201 -21.73 16.14 -13.93
C ASN A 201 -21.32 17.03 -15.14
N GLU A 202 -20.83 16.44 -16.22
CA GLU A 202 -20.45 17.10 -17.47
C GLU A 202 -21.48 16.86 -18.60
N GLU A 203 -22.51 16.02 -18.36
CA GLU A 203 -23.72 15.85 -19.20
C GLU A 203 -24.88 16.69 -18.63
#